data_1a57c09ff2eefc50eb03b8820e0d8646
#
_entry.id   1a57c09ff2eefc50eb03b8820e0d8646
#
_cell.length_a   1.000
_cell.length_b   1.000
_cell.length_c   1.000
_cell.angle_alpha   90.00
_cell.angle_beta   90.00
_cell.angle_gamma   90.00
#
_symmetry.space_group_name_H-M   'P 1'
#
loop_
_entity.id
_entity.type
_entity.pdbx_description
1 polymer ?
#
loop_
_entity_poly.entity_id
_entity_poly.type
_entity_poly.pdbx_seq_one_letter_code
_entity_poly.pdbx_strand_id
1 'polypeptide(L)' 'MNKSDLIAAIAAKTGETKKSAEATVNAFVEVVTESLV' A
#
# COMPACT_ATOMS: atom_id res chain seq x y z
N MET A 1 8.43 -8.02 8.20
CA MET A 1 7.41 -7.00 7.85
C MET A 1 6.24 -7.66 7.14
N ASN A 2 5.05 -7.41 7.60
CA ASN A 2 3.86 -7.92 6.93
C ASN A 2 3.11 -6.76 6.25
N LYS A 3 2.00 -7.07 5.60
CA LYS A 3 1.23 -6.05 4.88
C LYS A 3 0.78 -4.92 5.78
N SER A 4 0.35 -5.23 7.00
CA SER A 4 -0.10 -4.20 7.94
C SER A 4 1.03 -3.26 8.32
N ASP A 5 2.23 -3.80 8.52
CA ASP A 5 3.40 -2.99 8.83
C ASP A 5 3.76 -2.08 7.66
N LEU A 6 3.66 -2.59 6.45
CA LEU A 6 3.93 -1.82 5.25
C LEU A 6 2.96 -0.65 5.12
N ILE A 7 1.68 -0.92 5.33
CA ILE A 7 0.64 0.12 5.29
C ILE A 7 0.92 1.20 6.33
N ALA A 8 1.25 0.81 7.56
CA ALA A 8 1.55 1.76 8.62
C ALA A 8 2.78 2.61 8.27
N ALA A 9 3.80 1.99 7.71
CA ALA A 9 5.02 2.72 7.31
C ALA A 9 4.74 3.73 6.21
N ILE A 10 3.94 3.35 5.22
CA ILE A 10 3.57 4.26 4.13
C ILE A 10 2.75 5.42 4.67
N ALA A 11 1.77 5.13 5.53
CA ALA A 11 0.95 6.18 6.13
C ALA A 11 1.81 7.19 6.89
N ALA A 12 2.79 6.70 7.64
CA ALA A 12 3.70 7.57 8.39
C ALA A 12 4.57 8.43 7.48
N LYS A 13 5.02 7.86 6.38
CA LYS A 13 5.89 8.57 5.43
C LYS A 13 5.15 9.64 4.64
N THR A 14 3.92 9.35 4.23
CA THR A 14 3.14 10.24 3.37
C THR A 14 2.24 11.18 4.16
N GLY A 15 2.01 10.90 5.43
CA GLY A 15 1.09 11.68 6.24
C GLY A 15 -0.36 11.34 5.98
N GLU A 16 -0.64 10.33 5.19
CA GLU A 16 -2.01 9.91 4.92
C GLU A 16 -2.53 8.96 6.01
N THR A 17 -3.84 8.69 5.98
CA THR A 17 -4.44 7.75 6.92
C THR A 17 -4.07 6.32 6.53
N LYS A 18 -4.21 5.39 7.48
CA LYS A 18 -3.96 3.98 7.19
C LYS A 18 -4.90 3.45 6.12
N LYS A 19 -6.15 3.93 6.12
CA LYS A 19 -7.12 3.54 5.10
C LYS A 19 -6.67 3.97 3.72
N SER A 20 -6.17 5.20 3.60
CA SER A 20 -5.64 5.71 2.34
C SER A 20 -4.41 4.93 1.91
N ALA A 21 -3.50 4.65 2.84
CA ALA A 21 -2.30 3.89 2.57
C ALA A 21 -2.64 2.45 2.14
N GLU A 22 -3.66 1.86 2.76
CA GLU A 22 -4.13 0.52 2.39
C GLU A 22 -4.61 0.49 0.95
N ALA A 23 -5.40 1.49 0.55
CA ALA A 23 -5.88 1.59 -0.82
C ALA A 23 -4.72 1.71 -1.81
N THR A 24 -3.70 2.49 -1.45
CA THR A 24 -2.51 2.67 -2.28
C THR A 24 -1.75 1.35 -2.43
N VAL A 25 -1.54 0.63 -1.34
CA VAL A 25 -0.85 -0.66 -1.38
C VAL A 25 -1.63 -1.67 -2.21
N ASN A 26 -2.93 -1.73 -2.02
CA ASN A 26 -3.79 -2.65 -2.77
C ASN A 26 -3.74 -2.34 -4.27
N ALA A 27 -3.80 -1.06 -4.63
CA ALA A 27 -3.74 -0.64 -6.03
C ALA A 27 -2.39 -1.01 -6.64
N PHE A 28 -1.31 -0.82 -5.90
CA PHE A 28 0.03 -1.16 -6.36
C PHE A 28 0.15 -2.66 -6.67
N VAL A 29 -0.28 -3.48 -5.72
CA VAL A 29 -0.24 -4.93 -5.89
C VAL A 29 -1.09 -5.37 -7.08
N GLU A 30 -2.25 -4.77 -7.24
CA GLU A 30 -3.16 -5.07 -8.33
C GLU A 30 -2.53 -4.74 -9.69
N VAL A 31 -1.94 -3.57 -9.79
CA VAL A 31 -1.28 -3.14 -11.03
C VAL A 31 -0.12 -4.07 -11.37
N VAL A 32 0.69 -4.43 -10.39
CA VAL A 32 1.82 -5.34 -10.61
C VAL A 32 1.32 -6.70 -11.10
N THR A 33 0.25 -7.18 -10.49
CA THR A 33 -0.32 -8.48 -10.84
C THR A 33 -0.89 -8.48 -12.27
N GLU A 34 -1.50 -7.38 -12.68
CA GLU A 34 -2.17 -7.29 -13.98
C GLU A 34 -1.23 -6.87 -15.10
N SER A 35 -0.32 -5.96 -14.84
CA SER A 35 0.45 -5.30 -15.89
C SER A 35 1.78 -5.95 -16.20
N LEU A 36 2.33 -6.70 -15.28
CA LEU A 36 3.65 -7.30 -15.45
C LEU A 36 3.61 -8.80 -15.72
N VAL A 37 2.45 -9.31 -16.04
CA VAL A 37 2.28 -10.71 -16.38
C VAL A 37 2.64 -10.94 -17.82
#